data_b9942bf65faf62c267bd0909f3e93975
#
_entry.id   b9942bf65faf62c267bd0909f3e93975
#
_cell.length_a   1.000
_cell.length_b   1.000
_cell.length_c   1.000
_cell.angle_alpha   90.00
_cell.angle_beta   90.00
_cell.angle_gamma   90.00
#
_symmetry.space_group_name_H-M   'P 1'
#
loop_
_entity.id
_entity.type
_entity.pdbx_description
1 polymer ?
#
loop_
_entity_poly.entity_id
_entity_poly.type
_entity_poly.pdbx_seq_one_letter_code
_entity_poly.pdbx_strand_id
1 'polypeptide(L)'
;MGLREIFEVSKPRIIILLVITAVTSMYAGSKFVGPEIGYLEILHIIIAGSLASAGSSALNHYYDRDIDSKMKRTSNRPIPSGRSKDTTILIYGLGISTVSVIYAALTLNYLCTFFIALGIFFYVIIYTVWLKRLNSSNIVIGGFAGSAASMAGWSAATGSIDILGFLIGFLVFVWTPSHFWCLAMKLRDDYTEANVPMLPVLIGMERTSKYILANTIILLPYSLMLYAFGMGIVYTIIAAITGGLMLAYHYKLTKTPTSDFAWKAYKVTAPYLTIIFIGIALDAAFHFRF
;
A
#
# COMPACT_ATOMS: atom_id res chain seq x y z
N MET A 1 0.11 20.22 18.92
CA MET A 1 0.17 18.76 18.67
C MET A 1 1.42 18.24 19.33
N GLY A 2 1.32 17.27 20.24
CA GLY A 2 2.48 16.66 20.92
C GLY A 2 3.09 15.52 20.09
N LEU A 3 4.23 14.96 20.53
CA LEU A 3 4.92 13.85 19.83
C LEU A 3 4.03 12.61 19.68
N ARG A 4 3.19 12.32 20.67
CA ARG A 4 2.27 11.18 20.61
C ARG A 4 1.26 11.32 19.48
N GLU A 5 0.64 12.50 19.31
CA GLU A 5 -0.31 12.75 18.23
C GLU A 5 0.37 12.71 16.86
N ILE A 6 1.60 13.25 16.72
CA ILE A 6 2.39 13.17 15.50
C ILE A 6 2.59 11.71 15.10
N PHE A 7 3.03 10.87 16.03
CA PHE A 7 3.25 9.45 15.81
C PHE A 7 1.94 8.74 15.38
N GLU A 8 0.83 9.06 16.04
CA GLU A 8 -0.46 8.44 15.78
C GLU A 8 -1.01 8.80 14.39
N VAL A 9 -0.96 10.09 13.99
CA VAL A 9 -1.46 10.52 12.69
C VAL A 9 -0.57 10.09 11.52
N SER A 10 0.72 9.87 11.76
CA SER A 10 1.69 9.43 10.75
C SER A 10 1.56 7.96 10.39
N LYS A 11 0.91 7.12 11.20
CA LYS A 11 0.71 5.67 10.97
C LYS A 11 2.01 4.91 10.66
N PRO A 12 2.96 4.81 11.59
CA PRO A 12 4.32 4.30 11.32
C PRO A 12 4.36 2.87 10.74
N ARG A 13 3.39 2.02 11.06
CA ARG A 13 3.29 0.67 10.48
C ARG A 13 3.09 0.70 8.96
N ILE A 14 2.35 1.68 8.45
CA ILE A 14 2.15 1.87 7.00
C ILE A 14 3.42 2.44 6.37
N ILE A 15 4.07 3.41 7.04
CA ILE A 15 5.35 3.97 6.60
C ILE A 15 6.38 2.85 6.39
N ILE A 16 6.56 1.98 7.38
CA ILE A 16 7.53 0.88 7.30
C ILE A 16 7.27 0.00 6.08
N LEU A 17 6.02 -0.39 5.83
CA LEU A 17 5.67 -1.23 4.68
C LEU A 17 5.97 -0.54 3.34
N LEU A 18 5.57 0.72 3.19
CA LEU A 18 5.81 1.50 1.96
C LEU A 18 7.31 1.75 1.73
N VAL A 19 8.06 2.03 2.81
CA VAL A 19 9.52 2.18 2.74
C VAL A 19 10.18 0.87 2.33
N ILE A 20 9.78 -0.27 2.88
CA ILE A 20 10.29 -1.58 2.47
C ILE A 20 10.03 -1.80 0.98
N THR A 21 8.82 -1.54 0.49
CA THR A 21 8.53 -1.70 -0.94
C THR A 21 9.36 -0.77 -1.82
N ALA A 22 9.54 0.48 -1.44
CA ALA A 22 10.33 1.45 -2.19
C ALA A 22 11.83 1.09 -2.20
N VAL A 23 12.43 0.80 -1.03
CA VAL A 23 13.85 0.42 -0.92
C VAL A 23 14.14 -0.88 -1.66
N THR A 24 13.27 -1.87 -1.53
CA THR A 24 13.43 -3.14 -2.23
C THR A 24 13.35 -2.97 -3.75
N SER A 25 12.40 -2.16 -4.25
CA SER A 25 12.29 -1.87 -5.68
C SER A 25 13.49 -1.05 -6.19
N MET A 26 14.00 -0.12 -5.39
CA MET A 26 15.21 0.63 -5.69
C MET A 26 16.42 -0.31 -5.81
N TYR A 27 16.58 -1.21 -4.86
CA TYR A 27 17.65 -2.21 -4.87
C TYR A 27 17.54 -3.14 -6.10
N ALA A 28 16.34 -3.65 -6.39
CA ALA A 28 16.11 -4.46 -7.57
C ALA A 28 16.40 -3.69 -8.86
N GLY A 29 15.93 -2.45 -8.98
CA GLY A 29 16.21 -1.60 -10.13
C GLY A 29 17.71 -1.40 -10.37
N SER A 30 18.48 -1.18 -9.31
CA SER A 30 19.95 -1.04 -9.43
C SER A 30 20.64 -2.34 -9.90
N LYS A 31 20.14 -3.51 -9.48
CA LYS A 31 20.75 -4.81 -9.83
C LYS A 31 20.33 -5.31 -11.21
N PHE A 32 19.13 -4.98 -11.67
CA PHE A 32 18.63 -5.47 -12.97
C PHE A 32 18.96 -4.54 -14.14
N VAL A 33 18.96 -3.22 -13.94
CA VAL A 33 18.96 -2.24 -15.02
C VAL A 33 19.88 -1.05 -14.76
N GLY A 34 19.90 -0.54 -13.52
CA GLY A 34 20.52 0.73 -13.17
C GLY A 34 21.98 0.64 -12.71
N PRO A 35 22.57 1.78 -12.37
CA PRO A 35 23.86 1.84 -11.72
C PRO A 35 23.78 1.31 -10.27
N GLU A 36 24.93 1.01 -9.69
CA GLU A 36 25.01 0.72 -8.26
C GLU A 36 24.56 1.94 -7.44
N ILE A 37 23.75 1.67 -6.42
CA ILE A 37 23.23 2.68 -5.50
C ILE A 37 24.06 2.73 -4.23
N GLY A 38 24.33 3.96 -3.75
CA GLY A 38 25.00 4.18 -2.48
C GLY A 38 24.05 4.20 -1.28
N TYR A 39 24.60 4.21 -0.09
CA TYR A 39 23.79 4.31 1.14
C TYR A 39 23.03 5.65 1.24
N LEU A 40 23.56 6.70 0.61
CA LEU A 40 22.96 8.03 0.65
C LEU A 40 21.64 8.07 -0.15
N GLU A 41 21.62 7.49 -1.33
CA GLU A 41 20.40 7.39 -2.14
C GLU A 41 19.31 6.56 -1.43
N ILE A 42 19.72 5.47 -0.76
CA ILE A 42 18.80 4.68 0.07
C ILE A 42 18.25 5.53 1.23
N LEU A 43 19.08 6.31 1.89
CA LEU A 43 18.64 7.21 2.96
C LEU A 43 17.66 8.27 2.43
N HIS A 44 17.94 8.84 1.26
CA HIS A 44 17.06 9.84 0.65
C HIS A 44 15.66 9.27 0.34
N ILE A 45 15.54 8.07 -0.25
CA ILE A 45 14.24 7.48 -0.53
C ILE A 45 13.48 7.11 0.77
N ILE A 46 14.18 6.66 1.81
CA ILE A 46 13.59 6.40 3.12
C ILE A 46 12.99 7.68 3.71
N ILE A 47 13.75 8.77 3.70
CA ILE A 47 13.29 10.07 4.24
C ILE A 47 12.10 10.59 3.42
N ALA A 48 12.25 10.69 2.09
CA ALA A 48 11.20 11.20 1.21
C ALA A 48 9.91 10.37 1.33
N GLY A 49 10.01 9.05 1.24
CA GLY A 49 8.87 8.14 1.34
C GLY A 49 8.19 8.17 2.72
N SER A 50 8.99 8.29 3.79
CA SER A 50 8.45 8.42 5.15
C SER A 50 7.67 9.71 5.35
N LEU A 51 8.21 10.84 4.87
CA LEU A 51 7.54 12.14 4.91
C LEU A 51 6.26 12.13 4.07
N ALA A 52 6.30 11.58 2.85
CA ALA A 52 5.12 11.44 1.98
C ALA A 52 4.00 10.65 2.65
N SER A 53 4.33 9.50 3.23
CA SER A 53 3.38 8.64 3.92
C SER A 53 2.82 9.28 5.19
N ALA A 54 3.68 9.94 5.98
CA ALA A 54 3.27 10.64 7.21
C ALA A 54 2.31 11.81 6.90
N GLY A 55 2.69 12.67 5.94
CA GLY A 55 1.86 13.80 5.52
C GLY A 55 0.52 13.36 4.93
N SER A 56 0.53 12.39 4.02
CA SER A 56 -0.69 11.82 3.44
C SER A 56 -1.60 11.17 4.50
N SER A 57 -1.02 10.48 5.48
CA SER A 57 -1.77 9.89 6.58
C SER A 57 -2.43 10.95 7.46
N ALA A 58 -1.73 12.05 7.74
CA ALA A 58 -2.30 13.17 8.50
C ALA A 58 -3.45 13.85 7.74
N LEU A 59 -3.30 14.04 6.43
CA LEU A 59 -4.39 14.56 5.58
C LEU A 59 -5.59 13.61 5.56
N ASN A 60 -5.36 12.29 5.51
CA ASN A 60 -6.44 11.32 5.65
C ASN A 60 -7.17 11.43 7.01
N HIS A 61 -6.46 11.63 8.12
CA HIS A 61 -7.09 11.89 9.44
C HIS A 61 -7.95 13.15 9.44
N TYR A 62 -7.49 14.21 8.76
CA TYR A 62 -8.26 15.44 8.63
C TYR A 62 -9.55 15.24 7.82
N TYR A 63 -9.45 14.65 6.65
CA TYR A 63 -10.61 14.46 5.77
C TYR A 63 -11.60 13.42 6.29
N ASP A 64 -11.12 12.38 6.99
CA ASP A 64 -11.97 11.31 7.53
C ASP A 64 -12.54 11.58 8.92
N ARG A 65 -12.31 12.75 9.55
CA ARG A 65 -12.66 13.03 10.94
C ARG A 65 -14.13 12.77 11.30
N ASP A 66 -15.04 13.03 10.37
CA ASP A 66 -16.48 12.77 10.52
C ASP A 66 -16.81 11.26 10.43
N ILE A 67 -16.16 10.54 9.56
CA ILE A 67 -16.24 9.07 9.45
C ILE A 67 -15.63 8.44 10.70
N ASP A 68 -14.43 8.89 11.08
CA ASP A 68 -13.67 8.35 12.21
C ASP A 68 -14.40 8.51 13.54
N SER A 69 -15.18 9.56 13.73
CA SER A 69 -15.97 9.78 14.94
C SER A 69 -17.10 8.75 15.12
N LYS A 70 -17.59 8.15 14.03
CA LYS A 70 -18.66 7.15 14.04
C LYS A 70 -18.15 5.71 14.18
N MET A 71 -16.91 5.45 13.83
CA MET A 71 -16.32 4.11 13.84
C MET A 71 -15.67 3.79 15.18
N LYS A 72 -16.03 2.69 15.84
CA LYS A 72 -15.46 2.27 17.14
C LYS A 72 -13.94 2.21 17.14
N ARG A 73 -13.36 1.73 16.05
CA ARG A 73 -11.90 1.59 15.89
C ARG A 73 -11.18 2.94 15.83
N THR A 74 -11.80 3.99 15.33
CA THR A 74 -11.13 5.26 15.01
C THR A 74 -11.64 6.46 15.80
N SER A 75 -12.71 6.31 16.60
CA SER A 75 -13.27 7.38 17.45
C SER A 75 -12.25 7.97 18.45
N ASN A 76 -11.24 7.18 18.84
CA ASN A 76 -10.16 7.63 19.72
C ASN A 76 -8.98 8.31 19.00
N ARG A 77 -9.06 8.54 17.69
CA ARG A 77 -8.03 9.29 16.95
C ARG A 77 -7.92 10.73 17.42
N PRO A 78 -6.77 11.43 17.20
CA PRO A 78 -6.51 12.74 17.75
C PRO A 78 -7.59 13.80 17.46
N ILE A 79 -8.18 13.84 16.27
CA ILE A 79 -9.25 14.80 15.94
C ILE A 79 -10.59 14.41 16.57
N PRO A 80 -11.16 13.21 16.33
CA PRO A 80 -12.45 12.84 16.90
C PRO A 80 -12.47 12.88 18.44
N SER A 81 -11.36 12.56 19.09
CA SER A 81 -11.24 12.60 20.56
C SER A 81 -10.97 13.98 21.14
N GLY A 82 -10.85 15.02 20.31
CA GLY A 82 -10.56 16.39 20.76
C GLY A 82 -9.12 16.63 21.24
N ARG A 83 -8.22 15.65 21.12
CA ARG A 83 -6.81 15.77 21.55
C ARG A 83 -5.98 16.70 20.65
N SER A 84 -6.41 16.90 19.42
CA SER A 84 -5.76 17.82 18.47
C SER A 84 -6.79 18.59 17.67
N LYS A 85 -6.48 19.86 17.39
CA LYS A 85 -7.28 20.69 16.47
C LYS A 85 -7.11 20.15 15.05
N ASP A 86 -8.20 20.10 14.30
CA ASP A 86 -8.23 19.66 12.90
C ASP A 86 -7.31 20.51 12.00
N THR A 87 -7.33 21.85 12.18
CA THR A 87 -6.46 22.77 11.46
C THR A 87 -4.96 22.50 11.67
N THR A 88 -4.56 22.09 12.89
CA THR A 88 -3.17 21.76 13.18
C THR A 88 -2.73 20.51 12.42
N ILE A 89 -3.60 19.49 12.34
CA ILE A 89 -3.30 18.28 11.59
C ILE A 89 -3.31 18.54 10.08
N LEU A 90 -4.20 19.41 9.59
CA LEU A 90 -4.20 19.83 8.18
C LEU A 90 -2.90 20.53 7.80
N ILE A 91 -2.46 21.52 8.58
CA ILE A 91 -1.20 22.26 8.31
C ILE A 91 0.01 21.34 8.38
N TYR A 92 0.06 20.43 9.37
CA TYR A 92 1.11 19.41 9.47
C TYR A 92 1.11 18.51 8.23
N GLY A 93 -0.04 17.98 7.83
CA GLY A 93 -0.16 17.07 6.68
C GLY A 93 0.26 17.74 5.37
N LEU A 94 -0.20 18.97 5.11
CA LEU A 94 0.19 19.74 3.93
C LEU A 94 1.69 20.07 3.95
N GLY A 95 2.19 20.58 5.08
CA GLY A 95 3.59 20.97 5.22
C GLY A 95 4.54 19.77 4.99
N ILE A 96 4.31 18.65 5.67
CA ILE A 96 5.15 17.46 5.55
C ILE A 96 5.06 16.84 4.15
N SER A 97 3.87 16.80 3.53
CA SER A 97 3.73 16.32 2.15
C SER A 97 4.51 17.21 1.16
N THR A 98 4.42 18.52 1.31
CA THR A 98 5.16 19.48 0.47
C THR A 98 6.68 19.34 0.67
N VAL A 99 7.13 19.26 1.93
CA VAL A 99 8.55 19.02 2.25
C VAL A 99 9.05 17.72 1.64
N SER A 100 8.25 16.65 1.65
CA SER A 100 8.62 15.37 1.02
C SER A 100 8.89 15.53 -0.47
N VAL A 101 7.99 16.19 -1.21
CA VAL A 101 8.13 16.38 -2.67
C VAL A 101 9.33 17.27 -3.00
N ILE A 102 9.51 18.39 -2.28
CA ILE A 102 10.67 19.28 -2.46
C ILE A 102 11.98 18.53 -2.14
N TYR A 103 12.01 17.79 -1.04
CA TYR A 103 13.17 17.01 -0.65
C TYR A 103 13.53 15.95 -1.71
N ALA A 104 12.55 15.22 -2.21
CA ALA A 104 12.75 14.23 -3.27
C ALA A 104 13.28 14.89 -4.57
N ALA A 105 12.74 16.07 -4.94
CA ALA A 105 13.19 16.79 -6.13
C ALA A 105 14.65 17.30 -6.02
N LEU A 106 15.12 17.61 -4.82
CA LEU A 106 16.46 18.10 -4.57
C LEU A 106 17.49 16.97 -4.37
N THR A 107 17.08 15.80 -3.95
CA THR A 107 18.01 14.72 -3.52
C THR A 107 17.92 13.44 -4.36
N LEU A 108 16.83 13.27 -5.10
CA LEU A 108 16.57 12.13 -5.98
C LEU A 108 16.38 12.64 -7.42
N ASN A 109 15.71 11.86 -8.28
CA ASN A 109 15.41 12.29 -9.64
C ASN A 109 13.93 12.70 -9.82
N TYR A 110 13.64 13.40 -10.92
CA TYR A 110 12.29 13.93 -11.19
C TYR A 110 11.23 12.84 -11.35
N LEU A 111 11.59 11.66 -11.87
CA LEU A 111 10.63 10.58 -12.05
C LEU A 111 10.25 9.93 -10.71
N CYS A 112 11.23 9.74 -9.82
CA CYS A 112 10.97 9.33 -8.43
C CYS A 112 10.06 10.35 -7.71
N THR A 113 10.39 11.64 -7.84
CA THR A 113 9.59 12.74 -7.28
C THR A 113 8.16 12.73 -7.82
N PHE A 114 7.98 12.50 -9.11
CA PHE A 114 6.67 12.37 -9.73
C PHE A 114 5.86 11.22 -9.12
N PHE A 115 6.45 10.03 -8.94
CA PHE A 115 5.75 8.90 -8.32
C PHE A 115 5.43 9.13 -6.84
N ILE A 116 6.30 9.81 -6.08
CA ILE A 116 6.00 10.22 -4.70
C ILE A 116 4.79 11.16 -4.68
N ALA A 117 4.78 12.21 -5.52
CA ALA A 117 3.67 13.13 -5.63
C ALA A 117 2.38 12.44 -6.10
N LEU A 118 2.50 11.50 -7.04
CA LEU A 118 1.39 10.70 -7.54
C LEU A 118 0.80 9.79 -6.45
N GLY A 119 1.63 9.20 -5.61
CA GLY A 119 1.20 8.41 -4.44
C GLY A 119 0.40 9.25 -3.44
N ILE A 120 0.89 10.45 -3.12
CA ILE A 120 0.16 11.43 -2.28
C ILE A 120 -1.19 11.77 -2.91
N PHE A 121 -1.20 12.10 -4.19
CA PHE A 121 -2.41 12.47 -4.94
C PHE A 121 -3.45 11.34 -4.93
N PHE A 122 -3.05 10.11 -5.28
CA PHE A 122 -3.97 8.97 -5.29
C PHE A 122 -4.52 8.65 -3.90
N TYR A 123 -3.67 8.69 -2.87
CA TYR A 123 -4.13 8.38 -1.52
C TYR A 123 -5.02 9.48 -0.92
N VAL A 124 -4.65 10.75 -1.08
CA VAL A 124 -5.38 11.86 -0.46
C VAL A 124 -6.57 12.26 -1.32
N ILE A 125 -6.36 12.59 -2.59
CA ILE A 125 -7.41 13.16 -3.43
C ILE A 125 -8.33 12.07 -3.96
N ILE A 126 -7.77 11.08 -4.67
CA ILE A 126 -8.57 10.05 -5.35
C ILE A 126 -9.25 9.12 -4.33
N TYR A 127 -8.48 8.54 -3.41
CA TYR A 127 -9.02 7.58 -2.44
C TYR A 127 -9.79 8.30 -1.31
N THR A 128 -9.14 9.18 -0.54
CA THR A 128 -9.72 9.70 0.72
C THR A 128 -10.82 10.72 0.46
N VAL A 129 -10.56 11.73 -0.38
CA VAL A 129 -11.51 12.85 -0.58
C VAL A 129 -12.64 12.43 -1.53
N TRP A 130 -12.29 11.75 -2.62
CA TRP A 130 -13.25 11.46 -3.69
C TRP A 130 -13.92 10.10 -3.52
N LEU A 131 -13.22 8.99 -3.83
CA LEU A 131 -13.87 7.69 -4.02
C LEU A 131 -14.36 7.02 -2.74
N LYS A 132 -13.69 7.20 -1.62
CA LYS A 132 -14.04 6.54 -0.34
C LYS A 132 -15.48 6.81 0.09
N ARG A 133 -16.01 7.95 -0.27
CA ARG A 133 -17.36 8.39 0.11
C ARG A 133 -18.42 8.09 -0.94
N LEU A 134 -18.00 7.75 -2.17
CA LEU A 134 -18.92 7.63 -3.30
C LEU A 134 -19.24 6.19 -3.68
N ASN A 135 -18.23 5.31 -3.74
CA ASN A 135 -18.45 3.95 -4.21
C ASN A 135 -17.37 2.97 -3.77
N SER A 136 -17.60 1.67 -4.02
CA SER A 136 -16.71 0.57 -3.62
C SER A 136 -15.45 0.41 -4.47
N SER A 137 -15.32 1.15 -5.60
CA SER A 137 -14.09 1.14 -6.39
C SER A 137 -12.93 1.88 -5.70
N ASN A 138 -13.23 2.55 -4.57
CA ASN A 138 -12.27 3.29 -3.77
C ASN A 138 -11.01 2.48 -3.46
N ILE A 139 -11.15 1.20 -3.09
CA ILE A 139 -10.04 0.30 -2.76
C ILE A 139 -9.25 -0.08 -4.01
N VAL A 140 -9.93 -0.38 -5.11
CA VAL A 140 -9.26 -0.79 -6.34
C VAL A 140 -8.43 0.38 -6.88
N ILE A 141 -9.05 1.52 -7.13
CA ILE A 141 -8.37 2.69 -7.72
C ILE A 141 -7.37 3.29 -6.73
N GLY A 142 -7.75 3.42 -5.45
CA GLY A 142 -6.88 3.93 -4.38
C GLY A 142 -5.65 3.08 -4.12
N GLY A 143 -5.70 1.78 -4.47
CA GLY A 143 -4.57 0.85 -4.35
C GLY A 143 -3.33 1.27 -5.16
N PHE A 144 -3.51 2.11 -6.19
CA PHE A 144 -2.40 2.66 -6.95
C PHE A 144 -1.43 3.51 -6.11
N ALA A 145 -1.89 4.09 -5.01
CA ALA A 145 -1.00 4.80 -4.09
C ALA A 145 0.16 3.93 -3.55
N GLY A 146 -0.12 2.64 -3.28
CA GLY A 146 0.92 1.68 -2.89
C GLY A 146 1.88 1.33 -4.03
N SER A 147 1.36 1.20 -5.26
CA SER A 147 2.16 0.99 -6.46
C SER A 147 3.13 2.13 -6.73
N ALA A 148 2.68 3.36 -6.53
CA ALA A 148 3.50 4.55 -6.71
C ALA A 148 4.74 4.54 -5.80
N ALA A 149 4.67 4.01 -4.57
CA ALA A 149 5.81 3.88 -3.68
C ALA A 149 6.89 2.93 -4.24
N SER A 150 6.48 1.78 -4.78
CA SER A 150 7.38 0.82 -5.43
C SER A 150 8.01 1.41 -6.71
N MET A 151 7.20 2.07 -7.54
CA MET A 151 7.67 2.74 -8.77
C MET A 151 8.61 3.91 -8.46
N ALA A 152 8.38 4.65 -7.37
CA ALA A 152 9.30 5.67 -6.89
C ALA A 152 10.66 5.07 -6.54
N GLY A 153 10.68 3.94 -5.83
CA GLY A 153 11.92 3.24 -5.52
C GLY A 153 12.68 2.79 -6.76
N TRP A 154 12.02 2.11 -7.70
CA TRP A 154 12.64 1.69 -8.96
C TRP A 154 13.23 2.87 -9.72
N SER A 155 12.44 3.91 -9.95
CA SER A 155 12.88 5.10 -10.69
C SER A 155 13.96 5.89 -9.96
N ALA A 156 14.04 5.83 -8.63
CA ALA A 156 15.12 6.45 -7.88
C ALA A 156 16.49 5.89 -8.25
N ALA A 157 16.58 4.57 -8.50
CA ALA A 157 17.82 3.92 -8.91
C ALA A 157 18.11 4.05 -10.41
N THR A 158 17.07 3.95 -11.24
CA THR A 158 17.26 3.79 -12.71
C THR A 158 17.05 5.05 -13.51
N GLY A 159 16.43 6.08 -12.93
CA GLY A 159 16.00 7.28 -13.66
C GLY A 159 14.89 7.05 -14.66
N SER A 160 14.37 5.82 -14.76
CA SER A 160 13.35 5.38 -15.72
C SER A 160 12.33 4.43 -15.07
N ILE A 161 11.30 4.06 -15.81
CA ILE A 161 10.39 2.98 -15.45
C ILE A 161 10.27 2.06 -16.67
N ASP A 162 10.94 0.92 -16.62
CA ASP A 162 10.83 -0.13 -17.63
C ASP A 162 9.69 -1.09 -17.29
N ILE A 163 9.50 -2.10 -18.15
CA ILE A 163 8.41 -3.05 -17.99
C ILE A 163 8.51 -3.84 -16.67
N LEU A 164 9.71 -4.24 -16.26
CA LEU A 164 9.89 -5.00 -15.01
C LEU A 164 9.60 -4.13 -13.79
N GLY A 165 10.12 -2.91 -13.74
CA GLY A 165 9.84 -1.95 -12.66
C GLY A 165 8.37 -1.58 -12.57
N PHE A 166 7.69 -1.41 -13.72
CA PHE A 166 6.25 -1.21 -13.77
C PHE A 166 5.49 -2.42 -13.21
N LEU A 167 5.83 -3.63 -13.64
CA LEU A 167 5.15 -4.85 -13.18
C LEU A 167 5.35 -5.12 -11.69
N ILE A 168 6.56 -4.89 -11.16
CA ILE A 168 6.83 -4.98 -9.71
C ILE A 168 5.98 -3.97 -8.94
N GLY A 169 5.91 -2.73 -9.40
CA GLY A 169 5.07 -1.71 -8.78
C GLY A 169 3.58 -2.04 -8.87
N PHE A 170 3.11 -2.48 -10.03
CA PHE A 170 1.71 -2.80 -10.27
C PHE A 170 1.23 -4.05 -9.50
N LEU A 171 2.15 -4.92 -9.05
CA LEU A 171 1.83 -6.04 -8.16
C LEU A 171 1.15 -5.58 -6.86
N VAL A 172 1.56 -4.43 -6.32
CA VAL A 172 0.93 -3.83 -5.13
C VAL A 172 -0.53 -3.46 -5.42
N PHE A 173 -0.80 -2.92 -6.61
CA PHE A 173 -2.16 -2.60 -7.06
C PHE A 173 -3.04 -3.85 -7.15
N VAL A 174 -2.55 -4.90 -7.77
CA VAL A 174 -3.30 -6.16 -7.94
C VAL A 174 -3.54 -6.85 -6.59
N TRP A 175 -2.60 -6.75 -5.64
CA TRP A 175 -2.74 -7.31 -4.30
C TRP A 175 -3.73 -6.55 -3.42
N THR A 176 -3.82 -5.23 -3.55
CA THR A 176 -4.57 -4.35 -2.65
C THR A 176 -6.04 -4.75 -2.46
N PRO A 177 -6.82 -5.10 -3.51
CA PRO A 177 -8.23 -5.46 -3.32
C PRO A 177 -8.42 -6.69 -2.44
N SER A 178 -7.71 -7.78 -2.68
CA SER A 178 -7.81 -9.00 -1.86
C SER A 178 -7.50 -8.73 -0.39
N HIS A 179 -6.44 -7.96 -0.13
CA HIS A 179 -6.03 -7.59 1.21
C HIS A 179 -7.08 -6.72 1.91
N PHE A 180 -7.47 -5.65 1.26
CA PHE A 180 -8.31 -4.64 1.90
C PHE A 180 -9.77 -5.08 2.04
N TRP A 181 -10.29 -5.85 1.09
CA TRP A 181 -11.65 -6.37 1.22
C TRP A 181 -11.77 -7.40 2.35
N CYS A 182 -10.73 -8.19 2.65
CA CYS A 182 -10.70 -9.03 3.85
C CYS A 182 -10.83 -8.19 5.14
N LEU A 183 -10.09 -7.07 5.22
CA LEU A 183 -10.21 -6.12 6.33
C LEU A 183 -11.61 -5.47 6.37
N ALA A 184 -12.14 -5.08 5.22
CA ALA A 184 -13.46 -4.47 5.12
C ALA A 184 -14.58 -5.43 5.55
N MET A 185 -14.45 -6.74 5.25
CA MET A 185 -15.36 -7.78 5.77
C MET A 185 -15.29 -7.88 7.30
N LYS A 186 -14.10 -7.77 7.90
CA LYS A 186 -13.94 -7.76 9.36
C LYS A 186 -14.56 -6.53 10.01
N LEU A 187 -14.49 -5.38 9.37
CA LEU A 187 -14.94 -4.09 9.87
C LEU A 187 -16.26 -3.63 9.23
N ARG A 188 -17.07 -4.57 8.73
CA ARG A 188 -18.28 -4.25 7.99
C ARG A 188 -19.24 -3.38 8.78
N ASP A 189 -19.45 -3.70 10.05
CA ASP A 189 -20.40 -2.98 10.91
C ASP A 189 -19.95 -1.54 11.14
N ASP A 190 -18.66 -1.30 11.42
CA ASP A 190 -18.09 0.03 11.54
C ASP A 190 -18.30 0.86 10.25
N TYR A 191 -18.08 0.26 9.08
CA TYR A 191 -18.28 0.94 7.79
C TYR A 191 -19.77 1.20 7.52
N THR A 192 -20.65 0.30 7.93
CA THR A 192 -22.10 0.50 7.82
C THR A 192 -22.57 1.66 8.70
N GLU A 193 -22.12 1.71 9.95
CA GLU A 193 -22.45 2.79 10.89
C GLU A 193 -21.94 4.16 10.42
N ALA A 194 -20.78 4.18 9.76
CA ALA A 194 -20.19 5.39 9.19
C ALA A 194 -20.74 5.76 7.78
N ASN A 195 -21.66 4.97 7.21
CA ASN A 195 -22.17 5.12 5.84
C ASN A 195 -21.08 5.15 4.76
N VAL A 196 -20.00 4.36 4.93
CA VAL A 196 -18.94 4.23 3.94
C VAL A 196 -19.24 3.05 3.01
N PRO A 197 -19.35 3.27 1.67
CA PRO A 197 -19.80 2.25 0.72
C PRO A 197 -18.69 1.24 0.39
N MET A 198 -18.19 0.53 1.40
CA MET A 198 -17.24 -0.56 1.19
C MET A 198 -17.94 -1.77 0.56
N LEU A 199 -17.20 -2.56 -0.23
CA LEU A 199 -17.76 -3.67 -0.98
C LEU A 199 -18.65 -4.60 -0.12
N PRO A 200 -18.22 -5.09 1.09
CA PRO A 200 -19.06 -5.96 1.91
C PRO A 200 -20.30 -5.27 2.50
N VAL A 201 -20.34 -3.94 2.57
CA VAL A 201 -21.52 -3.17 2.96
C VAL A 201 -22.56 -3.19 1.85
N LEU A 202 -22.13 -3.03 0.58
CA LEU A 202 -23.01 -2.91 -0.57
C LEU A 202 -23.55 -4.27 -1.07
N ILE A 203 -22.67 -5.28 -1.17
CA ILE A 203 -23.04 -6.58 -1.81
C ILE A 203 -23.04 -7.76 -0.85
N GLY A 204 -22.77 -7.53 0.44
CA GLY A 204 -22.74 -8.55 1.49
C GLY A 204 -21.45 -9.39 1.52
N MET A 205 -21.35 -10.20 2.57
CA MET A 205 -20.14 -10.97 2.88
C MET A 205 -19.86 -12.08 1.86
N GLU A 206 -20.91 -12.80 1.44
CA GLU A 206 -20.77 -13.92 0.51
C GLU A 206 -20.27 -13.49 -0.85
N ARG A 207 -20.87 -12.45 -1.45
CA ARG A 207 -20.43 -11.94 -2.75
C ARG A 207 -19.04 -11.34 -2.67
N THR A 208 -18.74 -10.60 -1.59
CA THR A 208 -17.39 -10.03 -1.40
C THR A 208 -16.32 -11.12 -1.33
N SER A 209 -16.57 -12.25 -0.66
CA SER A 209 -15.61 -13.36 -0.60
C SER A 209 -15.30 -13.95 -1.98
N LYS A 210 -16.30 -13.99 -2.88
CA LYS A 210 -16.11 -14.44 -4.27
C LYS A 210 -15.25 -13.43 -5.08
N TYR A 211 -15.43 -12.11 -4.86
CA TYR A 211 -14.59 -11.09 -5.48
C TYR A 211 -13.14 -11.16 -4.97
N ILE A 212 -12.94 -11.42 -3.66
CA ILE A 212 -11.61 -11.65 -3.09
C ILE A 212 -10.93 -12.84 -3.74
N LEU A 213 -11.63 -13.96 -3.90
CA LEU A 213 -11.11 -15.15 -4.56
C LEU A 213 -10.78 -14.87 -6.03
N ALA A 214 -11.67 -14.22 -6.77
CA ALA A 214 -11.45 -13.86 -8.18
C ALA A 214 -10.21 -12.98 -8.35
N ASN A 215 -10.03 -11.97 -7.49
CA ASN A 215 -8.84 -11.13 -7.51
C ASN A 215 -7.56 -11.94 -7.20
N THR A 216 -7.63 -12.91 -6.30
CA THR A 216 -6.46 -13.76 -5.98
C THR A 216 -6.12 -14.73 -7.11
N ILE A 217 -7.13 -15.21 -7.84
CA ILE A 217 -6.94 -16.00 -9.06
C ILE A 217 -6.21 -15.17 -10.15
N ILE A 218 -6.38 -13.84 -10.15
CA ILE A 218 -5.62 -12.93 -11.03
C ILE A 218 -4.23 -12.64 -10.45
N LEU A 219 -4.13 -12.40 -9.15
CA LEU A 219 -2.87 -12.04 -8.48
C LEU A 219 -1.80 -13.13 -8.60
N LEU A 220 -2.18 -14.41 -8.43
CA LEU A 220 -1.22 -15.52 -8.46
C LEU A 220 -0.51 -15.65 -9.81
N PRO A 221 -1.20 -15.81 -10.96
CA PRO A 221 -0.53 -15.83 -12.25
C PRO A 221 0.17 -14.50 -12.58
N TYR A 222 -0.37 -13.36 -12.14
CA TYR A 222 0.32 -12.08 -12.28
C TYR A 222 1.69 -12.09 -11.58
N SER A 223 1.76 -12.55 -10.32
CA SER A 223 3.03 -12.62 -9.61
C SER A 223 4.00 -13.63 -10.23
N LEU A 224 3.52 -14.77 -10.72
CA LEU A 224 4.36 -15.76 -11.41
C LEU A 224 4.85 -15.28 -12.79
N MET A 225 4.06 -14.46 -13.48
CA MET A 225 4.42 -13.91 -14.79
C MET A 225 5.69 -13.06 -14.75
N LEU A 226 6.06 -12.47 -13.60
CA LEU A 226 7.28 -11.68 -13.47
C LEU A 226 8.53 -12.49 -13.80
N TYR A 227 8.50 -13.82 -13.70
CA TYR A 227 9.56 -14.71 -14.17
C TYR A 227 9.87 -14.51 -15.66
N ALA A 228 8.85 -14.39 -16.50
CA ALA A 228 9.02 -14.14 -17.93
C ALA A 228 9.63 -12.76 -18.25
N PHE A 229 9.60 -11.84 -17.30
CA PHE A 229 10.14 -10.48 -17.43
C PHE A 229 11.47 -10.26 -16.72
N GLY A 230 12.10 -11.35 -16.24
CA GLY A 230 13.47 -11.30 -15.72
C GLY A 230 13.65 -11.58 -14.24
N MET A 231 12.55 -11.84 -13.49
CA MET A 231 12.68 -12.38 -12.13
C MET A 231 13.17 -13.84 -12.19
N GLY A 232 13.98 -14.23 -11.20
CA GLY A 232 14.54 -15.59 -11.15
C GLY A 232 13.69 -16.60 -10.37
N ILE A 233 14.29 -17.78 -10.18
CA ILE A 233 13.59 -18.93 -9.58
C ILE A 233 13.28 -18.74 -8.10
N VAL A 234 14.13 -18.03 -7.34
CA VAL A 234 13.93 -17.79 -5.90
C VAL A 234 12.65 -16.99 -5.68
N TYR A 235 12.49 -15.88 -6.40
CA TYR A 235 11.26 -15.11 -6.39
C TYR A 235 10.05 -15.97 -6.77
N THR A 236 10.16 -16.73 -7.85
CA THR A 236 9.06 -17.53 -8.40
C THR A 236 8.56 -18.58 -7.40
N ILE A 237 9.46 -19.27 -6.70
CA ILE A 237 9.10 -20.23 -5.64
C ILE A 237 8.37 -19.53 -4.50
N ILE A 238 8.88 -18.40 -4.05
CA ILE A 238 8.27 -17.61 -2.98
C ILE A 238 6.86 -17.15 -3.41
N ALA A 239 6.71 -16.66 -4.64
CA ALA A 239 5.43 -16.22 -5.18
C ALA A 239 4.41 -17.38 -5.29
N ALA A 240 4.86 -18.55 -5.75
CA ALA A 240 4.01 -19.74 -5.84
C ALA A 240 3.51 -20.21 -4.47
N ILE A 241 4.39 -20.30 -3.48
CA ILE A 241 4.06 -20.78 -2.13
C ILE A 241 3.11 -19.78 -1.45
N THR A 242 3.47 -18.50 -1.42
CA THR A 242 2.71 -17.47 -0.70
C THR A 242 1.38 -17.16 -1.39
N GLY A 243 1.37 -17.11 -2.73
CA GLY A 243 0.16 -16.94 -3.51
C GLY A 243 -0.77 -18.15 -3.44
N GLY A 244 -0.22 -19.36 -3.45
CA GLY A 244 -0.98 -20.61 -3.24
C GLY A 244 -1.63 -20.67 -1.85
N LEU A 245 -0.91 -20.22 -0.81
CA LEU A 245 -1.46 -20.11 0.54
C LEU A 245 -2.61 -19.09 0.60
N MET A 246 -2.44 -17.92 -0.01
CA MET A 246 -3.52 -16.93 -0.12
C MET A 246 -4.73 -17.51 -0.84
N LEU A 247 -4.54 -18.19 -1.96
CA LEU A 247 -5.60 -18.79 -2.74
C LEU A 247 -6.39 -19.81 -1.91
N ALA A 248 -5.71 -20.67 -1.13
CA ALA A 248 -6.33 -21.64 -0.25
C ALA A 248 -7.19 -20.98 0.85
N TYR A 249 -6.69 -19.90 1.47
CA TYR A 249 -7.45 -19.16 2.49
C TYR A 249 -8.65 -18.43 1.89
N HIS A 250 -8.51 -17.83 0.71
CA HIS A 250 -9.62 -17.12 0.05
C HIS A 250 -10.67 -18.10 -0.50
N TYR A 251 -10.26 -19.28 -0.96
CA TYR A 251 -11.22 -20.34 -1.28
C TYR A 251 -12.02 -20.79 -0.05
N LYS A 252 -11.36 -21.01 1.10
CA LYS A 252 -12.04 -21.30 2.37
C LYS A 252 -12.96 -20.18 2.81
N LEU A 253 -12.58 -18.91 2.58
CA LEU A 253 -13.41 -17.75 2.89
C LEU A 253 -14.72 -17.76 2.10
N THR A 254 -14.75 -18.26 0.86
CA THR A 254 -16.01 -18.40 0.10
C THR A 254 -16.95 -19.47 0.68
N LYS A 255 -16.42 -20.45 1.40
CA LYS A 255 -17.21 -21.48 2.08
C LYS A 255 -17.68 -21.03 3.47
N THR A 256 -16.94 -20.12 4.10
CA THR A 256 -17.23 -19.60 5.44
C THR A 256 -17.06 -18.09 5.45
N PRO A 257 -17.98 -17.33 4.82
CA PRO A 257 -17.84 -15.87 4.64
C PRO A 257 -18.22 -15.11 5.93
N THR A 258 -17.47 -15.36 7.01
CA THR A 258 -17.66 -14.74 8.31
C THR A 258 -16.59 -13.68 8.59
N SER A 259 -16.91 -12.71 9.45
CA SER A 259 -15.98 -11.67 9.92
C SER A 259 -14.70 -12.26 10.53
N ASP A 260 -14.81 -13.36 11.28
CA ASP A 260 -13.67 -13.99 11.94
C ASP A 260 -12.78 -14.75 10.97
N PHE A 261 -13.35 -15.39 9.95
CA PHE A 261 -12.53 -16.02 8.91
C PHE A 261 -11.90 -14.99 7.99
N ALA A 262 -12.60 -13.89 7.67
CA ALA A 262 -12.04 -12.76 6.94
C ALA A 262 -10.83 -12.16 7.67
N TRP A 263 -10.87 -12.08 9.00
CA TRP A 263 -9.71 -11.66 9.80
C TRP A 263 -8.52 -12.64 9.71
N LYS A 264 -8.78 -13.96 9.66
CA LYS A 264 -7.72 -14.95 9.42
C LYS A 264 -7.11 -14.79 8.03
N ALA A 265 -7.94 -14.63 7.01
CA ALA A 265 -7.51 -14.38 5.64
C ALA A 265 -6.69 -13.08 5.54
N TYR A 266 -7.14 -11.98 6.14
CA TYR A 266 -6.40 -10.72 6.23
C TYR A 266 -4.98 -10.91 6.80
N LYS A 267 -4.85 -11.69 7.88
CA LYS A 267 -3.54 -11.98 8.49
C LYS A 267 -2.59 -12.80 7.62
N VAL A 268 -3.10 -13.49 6.61
CA VAL A 268 -2.30 -14.19 5.60
C VAL A 268 -1.91 -13.23 4.47
N THR A 269 -2.81 -12.34 4.06
CA THR A 269 -2.53 -11.39 2.98
C THR A 269 -1.55 -10.29 3.38
N ALA A 270 -1.49 -9.92 4.66
CA ALA A 270 -0.61 -8.84 5.12
C ALA A 270 0.90 -9.20 4.96
N PRO A 271 1.40 -10.36 5.44
CA PRO A 271 2.79 -10.74 5.24
C PRO A 271 3.13 -11.11 3.80
N TYR A 272 2.15 -11.50 2.97
CA TYR A 272 2.37 -11.84 1.57
C TYR A 272 3.20 -10.77 0.85
N LEU A 273 2.76 -9.50 0.92
CA LEU A 273 3.46 -8.42 0.22
C LEU A 273 4.89 -8.24 0.71
N THR A 274 5.12 -8.26 2.02
CA THR A 274 6.46 -8.17 2.59
C THR A 274 7.36 -9.32 2.13
N ILE A 275 6.84 -10.56 2.15
CA ILE A 275 7.59 -11.75 1.73
C ILE A 275 7.91 -11.70 0.24
N ILE A 276 6.97 -11.25 -0.59
CA ILE A 276 7.19 -11.06 -2.03
C ILE A 276 8.31 -10.04 -2.29
N PHE A 277 8.29 -8.88 -1.62
CA PHE A 277 9.34 -7.88 -1.78
C PHE A 277 10.69 -8.34 -1.25
N ILE A 278 10.74 -9.11 -0.16
CA ILE A 278 11.96 -9.80 0.27
C ILE A 278 12.42 -10.79 -0.81
N GLY A 279 11.51 -11.55 -1.41
CA GLY A 279 11.81 -12.45 -2.52
C GLY A 279 12.43 -11.72 -3.72
N ILE A 280 11.90 -10.55 -4.08
CA ILE A 280 12.46 -9.68 -5.13
C ILE A 280 13.89 -9.26 -4.77
N ALA A 281 14.13 -8.84 -3.52
CA ALA A 281 15.47 -8.43 -3.06
C ALA A 281 16.47 -9.59 -3.07
N LEU A 282 16.07 -10.77 -2.61
CA LEU A 282 16.91 -11.97 -2.61
C LEU A 282 17.25 -12.38 -4.04
N ASP A 283 16.27 -12.38 -4.93
CA ASP A 283 16.48 -12.72 -6.33
C ASP A 283 17.42 -11.72 -7.03
N ALA A 284 17.26 -10.44 -6.77
CA ALA A 284 18.15 -9.39 -7.26
C ALA A 284 19.58 -9.52 -6.71
N ALA A 285 19.73 -9.94 -5.44
CA ALA A 285 21.04 -10.11 -4.81
C ALA A 285 21.83 -11.30 -5.40
N PHE A 286 21.15 -12.40 -5.66
CA PHE A 286 21.81 -13.66 -6.07
C PHE A 286 21.83 -13.88 -7.58
N HIS A 287 21.03 -13.16 -8.35
CA HIS A 287 20.98 -13.19 -9.83
C HIS A 287 20.92 -14.62 -10.42
N PHE A 288 20.14 -15.51 -9.77
CA PHE A 288 19.93 -16.88 -10.28
C PHE A 288 19.07 -16.85 -11.55
N ARG A 289 19.70 -16.49 -12.68
CA ARG A 289 19.16 -16.77 -14.02
C ARG A 289 19.66 -18.16 -14.44
N PHE A 290 18.76 -19.10 -14.56
CA PHE A 290 19.01 -20.34 -15.29
C PHE A 290 18.54 -20.19 -16.72
#